data_f2226d8c39dd84f991a62436ee46e508
#
_entry.id   f2226d8c39dd84f991a62436ee46e508
#
_cell.length_a   1.000
_cell.length_b   1.000
_cell.length_c   1.000
_cell.angle_alpha   90.00
_cell.angle_beta   90.00
_cell.angle_gamma   90.00
#
_symmetry.space_group_name_H-M   'P 1'
#
loop_
_entity.id
_entity.type
_entity.pdbx_description
1 polymer ?
#
loop_
_entity_poly.entity_id
_entity_poly.type
_entity_poly.pdbx_seq_one_letter_code
_entity_poly.pdbx_strand_id
1 'polypeptide(L)'
;MKNLILASTSTIYGASYLEYLLPDLAIHFKNCKSILFLPYARPGGISHNEYTQFVRLAFAKINIEIKGIHEFDNPIVAIEKAEGIFTGGGNTFLLVTQLYENKIMSVLENALKNGTPYLGTSAGSNICGLTMQTTNDMPIVYPPSFKTL
;
A
#
# COMPACT_ATOMS: atom_id res chain seq x y z
N MET A 1 -3.74 18.16 -4.09
CA MET A 1 -4.75 17.21 -4.68
C MET A 1 -4.18 15.82 -4.54
N LYS A 2 -4.97 14.83 -4.04
CA LYS A 2 -4.51 13.43 -3.95
C LYS A 2 -4.28 12.83 -5.35
N ASN A 3 -3.22 12.06 -5.52
CA ASN A 3 -2.83 11.39 -6.77
C ASN A 3 -2.86 9.87 -6.55
N LEU A 4 -4.00 9.23 -6.82
CA LEU A 4 -4.29 7.86 -6.40
C LEU A 4 -4.67 6.96 -7.57
N ILE A 5 -4.13 5.73 -7.59
CA ILE A 5 -4.70 4.58 -8.28
C ILE A 5 -5.25 3.64 -7.21
N LEU A 6 -6.53 3.31 -7.30
CA LEU A 6 -7.22 2.40 -6.38
C LEU A 6 -7.77 1.20 -7.17
N ALA A 7 -7.25 0.03 -6.87
CA ALA A 7 -7.64 -1.21 -7.52
C ALA A 7 -8.36 -2.15 -6.53
N SER A 8 -9.46 -2.74 -6.94
CA SER A 8 -10.22 -3.70 -6.12
C SER A 8 -9.43 -4.97 -5.84
N THR A 9 -8.54 -5.33 -6.77
CA THR A 9 -7.71 -6.53 -6.69
C THR A 9 -6.33 -6.28 -7.29
N SER A 10 -5.35 -7.04 -6.85
CA SER A 10 -4.01 -7.04 -7.44
C SER A 10 -3.84 -8.01 -8.61
N THR A 11 -4.81 -8.91 -8.84
CA THR A 11 -4.72 -9.94 -9.87
C THR A 11 -6.10 -10.21 -10.48
N ILE A 12 -6.19 -10.24 -11.80
CA ILE A 12 -7.38 -10.67 -12.54
C ILE A 12 -7.16 -12.08 -13.08
N TYR A 13 -8.26 -12.76 -13.41
CA TYR A 13 -8.21 -14.12 -13.95
C TYR A 13 -7.33 -14.19 -15.21
N GLY A 14 -6.41 -15.14 -15.24
CA GLY A 14 -5.51 -15.37 -16.37
C GLY A 14 -4.30 -14.44 -16.46
N ALA A 15 -4.13 -13.49 -15.51
CA ALA A 15 -3.00 -12.59 -15.47
C ALA A 15 -2.11 -12.81 -14.24
N SER A 16 -0.86 -12.37 -14.31
CA SER A 16 0.06 -12.32 -13.19
C SER A 16 -0.26 -11.14 -12.27
N TYR A 17 0.35 -11.14 -11.07
CA TYR A 17 0.21 -10.06 -10.08
C TYR A 17 0.51 -8.68 -10.68
N LEU A 18 -0.44 -7.74 -10.54
CA LEU A 18 -0.43 -6.36 -11.06
C LEU A 18 -0.27 -6.24 -12.60
N GLU A 19 -0.19 -7.33 -13.34
CA GLU A 19 0.13 -7.31 -14.77
C GLU A 19 -0.82 -6.40 -15.56
N TYR A 20 -2.11 -6.45 -15.29
CA TYR A 20 -3.12 -5.63 -15.96
C TYR A 20 -3.03 -4.14 -15.66
N LEU A 21 -2.32 -3.74 -14.58
CA LEU A 21 -2.12 -2.35 -14.16
C LEU A 21 -0.76 -1.79 -14.59
N LEU A 22 0.20 -2.62 -15.00
CA LEU A 22 1.56 -2.17 -15.25
C LEU A 22 1.67 -0.98 -16.21
N PRO A 23 0.89 -0.89 -17.31
CA PRO A 23 0.94 0.30 -18.19
C PRO A 23 0.53 1.58 -17.46
N ASP A 24 -0.54 1.53 -16.66
CA ASP A 24 -1.02 2.69 -15.90
C ASP A 24 -0.06 3.05 -14.77
N LEU A 25 0.54 2.04 -14.10
CA LEU A 25 1.53 2.25 -13.04
C LEU A 25 2.81 2.89 -13.57
N ALA A 26 3.26 2.51 -14.76
CA ALA A 26 4.41 3.12 -15.40
C ALA A 26 4.20 4.64 -15.66
N ILE A 27 2.99 5.04 -16.02
CA ILE A 27 2.61 6.44 -16.22
C ILE A 27 2.46 7.15 -14.86
N HIS A 28 1.76 6.52 -13.92
CA HIS A 28 1.46 7.09 -12.59
C HIS A 28 2.73 7.39 -11.79
N PHE A 29 3.68 6.47 -11.80
CA PHE A 29 4.95 6.56 -11.09
C PHE A 29 6.14 7.01 -11.97
N LYS A 30 5.89 7.60 -13.12
CA LYS A 30 6.95 7.98 -14.11
C LYS A 30 8.08 8.85 -13.55
N ASN A 31 7.80 9.61 -12.48
CA ASN A 31 8.78 10.48 -11.82
C ASN A 31 9.40 9.85 -10.58
N CYS A 32 9.04 8.60 -10.24
CA CYS A 32 9.54 7.88 -9.08
C CYS A 32 10.64 6.91 -9.52
N LYS A 33 11.79 6.96 -8.88
CA LYS A 33 12.84 5.94 -9.02
C LYS A 33 12.58 4.75 -8.11
N SER A 34 12.01 5.03 -6.94
CA SER A 34 11.64 4.02 -5.96
C SER A 34 10.26 4.30 -5.34
N ILE A 35 9.58 3.22 -4.95
CA ILE A 35 8.29 3.25 -4.27
C ILE A 35 8.42 2.55 -2.93
N LEU A 36 7.85 3.18 -1.89
CA LEU A 36 7.73 2.59 -0.57
C LEU A 36 6.53 1.64 -0.53
N PHE A 37 6.77 0.38 -0.21
CA PHE A 37 5.72 -0.64 -0.10
C PHE A 37 5.35 -0.91 1.36
N LEU A 38 4.04 -0.91 1.66
CA LEU A 38 3.46 -1.23 2.96
C LEU A 38 2.83 -2.64 2.92
N PRO A 39 3.49 -3.70 3.49
CA PRO A 39 3.03 -5.09 3.44
C PRO A 39 2.07 -5.46 4.59
N TYR A 40 1.51 -4.52 5.32
CA TYR A 40 0.90 -4.70 6.64
C TYR A 40 -0.48 -5.38 6.66
N ALA A 41 -1.07 -5.66 5.50
CA ALA A 41 -2.41 -6.25 5.43
C ALA A 41 -2.44 -7.79 5.53
N ARG A 42 -1.29 -8.48 5.53
CA ARG A 42 -1.23 -9.95 5.52
C ARG A 42 -1.25 -10.53 6.93
N PRO A 43 -2.29 -11.31 7.30
CA PRO A 43 -2.42 -11.88 8.63
C PRO A 43 -1.54 -13.12 8.87
N GLY A 44 -0.95 -13.68 7.81
CA GLY A 44 -0.10 -14.87 7.85
C GLY A 44 0.17 -15.44 6.47
N GLY A 45 0.88 -16.56 6.38
CA GLY A 45 1.19 -17.29 5.14
C GLY A 45 2.30 -16.70 4.30
N ILE A 46 2.62 -15.42 4.47
CA ILE A 46 3.72 -14.74 3.79
C ILE A 46 4.29 -13.67 4.72
N SER A 47 5.61 -13.62 4.85
CA SER A 47 6.30 -12.58 5.62
C SER A 47 6.30 -11.23 4.89
N HIS A 48 6.61 -10.15 5.60
CA HIS A 48 6.78 -8.82 4.98
C HIS A 48 7.86 -8.84 3.90
N ASN A 49 8.98 -9.54 4.16
CA ASN A 49 10.07 -9.69 3.20
C ASN A 49 9.61 -10.43 1.93
N GLU A 50 8.97 -11.57 2.07
CA GLU A 50 8.48 -12.35 0.93
C GLU A 50 7.45 -11.58 0.12
N TYR A 51 6.51 -10.88 0.78
CA TYR A 51 5.53 -10.05 0.08
C TYR A 51 6.21 -8.90 -0.67
N THR A 52 7.19 -8.25 -0.06
CA THR A 52 7.98 -7.19 -0.71
C THR A 52 8.75 -7.72 -1.92
N GLN A 53 9.36 -8.90 -1.82
CA GLN A 53 10.04 -9.53 -2.96
C GLN A 53 9.08 -9.84 -4.11
N PHE A 54 7.88 -10.31 -3.78
CA PHE A 54 6.86 -10.57 -4.79
C PHE A 54 6.46 -9.29 -5.55
N VAL A 55 6.31 -8.19 -4.82
CA VAL A 55 6.02 -6.87 -5.41
C VAL A 55 7.20 -6.35 -6.25
N ARG A 56 8.44 -6.56 -5.80
CA ARG A 56 9.66 -6.20 -6.55
C ARG A 56 9.69 -6.82 -7.93
N LEU A 57 9.32 -8.11 -8.03
CA LEU A 57 9.29 -8.82 -9.31
C LEU A 57 8.28 -8.21 -10.29
N ALA A 58 7.13 -7.72 -9.79
CA ALA A 58 6.14 -7.06 -10.64
C ALA A 58 6.65 -5.69 -11.13
N PHE A 59 7.16 -4.84 -10.22
CA PHE A 59 7.62 -3.49 -10.56
C PHE A 59 8.94 -3.45 -11.33
N ALA A 60 9.75 -4.50 -11.28
CA ALA A 60 10.94 -4.65 -12.12
C ALA A 60 10.61 -4.60 -13.62
N LYS A 61 9.40 -5.05 -14.01
CA LYS A 61 8.92 -5.00 -15.39
C LYS A 61 8.74 -3.57 -15.93
N ILE A 62 8.64 -2.58 -15.04
CA ILE A 62 8.51 -1.15 -15.38
C ILE A 62 9.69 -0.32 -14.85
N ASN A 63 10.80 -0.97 -14.47
CA ASN A 63 12.05 -0.36 -14.03
C ASN A 63 11.89 0.56 -12.80
N ILE A 64 11.02 0.20 -11.85
CA ILE A 64 10.82 0.92 -10.59
C ILE A 64 11.31 0.03 -9.44
N GLU A 65 12.14 0.59 -8.56
CA GLU A 65 12.61 -0.07 -7.35
C GLU A 65 11.51 -0.10 -6.28
N ILE A 66 11.37 -1.21 -5.55
CA ILE A 66 10.47 -1.34 -4.39
C ILE A 66 11.29 -1.47 -3.12
N LYS A 67 10.97 -0.63 -2.13
CA LYS A 67 11.53 -0.67 -0.77
C LYS A 67 10.42 -0.96 0.22
N GLY A 68 10.55 -2.02 1.00
CA GLY A 68 9.59 -2.35 2.05
C GLY A 68 9.73 -1.41 3.24
N ILE A 69 8.61 -0.90 3.78
CA ILE A 69 8.66 0.01 4.94
C ILE A 69 9.33 -0.62 6.17
N HIS A 70 9.22 -1.94 6.32
CA HIS A 70 9.85 -2.72 7.40
C HIS A 70 11.38 -2.83 7.28
N GLU A 71 11.96 -2.39 6.17
CA GLU A 71 13.41 -2.33 5.94
C GLU A 71 14.04 -1.03 6.51
N PHE A 72 13.22 -0.11 7.03
CA PHE A 72 13.65 1.16 7.58
C PHE A 72 13.51 1.19 9.11
N ASP A 73 14.51 1.73 9.79
CA ASP A 73 14.48 1.90 11.25
C ASP A 73 13.38 2.87 11.70
N ASN A 74 13.05 3.85 10.86
CA ASN A 74 12.01 4.84 11.13
C ASN A 74 10.98 4.89 9.99
N PRO A 75 9.80 4.25 10.17
CA PRO A 75 8.76 4.21 9.15
C PRO A 75 8.13 5.59 8.87
N ILE A 76 8.12 6.51 9.83
CA ILE A 76 7.63 7.87 9.64
C ILE A 76 8.49 8.59 8.60
N VAL A 77 9.80 8.59 8.82
CA VAL A 77 10.76 9.22 7.89
C VAL A 77 10.74 8.55 6.51
N ALA A 78 10.53 7.23 6.48
CA ALA A 78 10.41 6.50 5.21
C ALA A 78 9.22 7.00 4.38
N ILE A 79 8.04 7.23 5.00
CA ILE A 79 6.85 7.77 4.33
C ILE A 79 7.08 9.23 3.90
N GLU A 80 7.64 10.07 4.77
CA GLU A 80 7.89 11.48 4.47
C GLU A 80 8.83 11.70 3.27
N LYS A 81 9.76 10.76 3.07
CA LYS A 81 10.74 10.81 1.95
C LYS A 81 10.34 9.97 0.73
N ALA A 82 9.20 9.30 0.78
CA ALA A 82 8.78 8.43 -0.32
C ALA A 82 8.45 9.22 -1.59
N GLU A 83 9.03 8.83 -2.73
CA GLU A 83 8.69 9.38 -4.05
C GLU A 83 7.32 8.88 -4.53
N GLY A 84 6.93 7.68 -4.12
CA GLY A 84 5.64 7.06 -4.33
C GLY A 84 5.37 6.01 -3.27
N ILE A 85 4.11 5.66 -3.06
CA ILE A 85 3.70 4.72 -2.00
C ILE A 85 2.77 3.66 -2.59
N PHE A 86 2.97 2.41 -2.21
CA PHE A 86 2.07 1.31 -2.51
C PHE A 86 1.64 0.58 -1.23
N THR A 87 0.34 0.49 -0.99
CA THR A 87 -0.22 -0.33 0.10
C THR A 87 -0.89 -1.57 -0.47
N GLY A 88 -0.36 -2.73 -0.10
CA GLY A 88 -0.83 -4.03 -0.58
C GLY A 88 -2.15 -4.47 0.03
N GLY A 89 -2.74 -5.50 -0.57
CA GLY A 89 -3.97 -6.12 -0.12
C GLY A 89 -3.78 -7.19 0.96
N GLY A 90 -4.88 -7.57 1.57
CA GLY A 90 -5.01 -8.54 2.64
C GLY A 90 -6.21 -8.18 3.51
N ASN A 91 -6.07 -8.23 4.83
CA ASN A 91 -7.12 -7.89 5.79
C ASN A 91 -7.07 -6.40 6.16
N THR A 92 -8.16 -5.67 5.94
CA THR A 92 -8.24 -4.23 6.19
C THR A 92 -8.16 -3.89 7.68
N PHE A 93 -8.74 -4.71 8.58
CA PHE A 93 -8.65 -4.50 10.02
C PHE A 93 -7.20 -4.57 10.52
N LEU A 94 -6.46 -5.58 10.04
CA LEU A 94 -5.04 -5.72 10.36
C LEU A 94 -4.23 -4.54 9.83
N LEU A 95 -4.45 -4.16 8.57
CA LEU A 95 -3.75 -3.02 7.95
C LEU A 95 -3.94 -1.75 8.78
N VAL A 96 -5.19 -1.40 9.10
CA VAL A 96 -5.50 -0.18 9.88
C VAL A 96 -4.90 -0.25 11.27
N THR A 97 -4.96 -1.41 11.94
CA THR A 97 -4.32 -1.62 13.24
C THR A 97 -2.82 -1.34 13.16
N GLN A 98 -2.13 -1.93 12.18
CA GLN A 98 -0.69 -1.74 11.99
C GLN A 98 -0.32 -0.27 11.67
N LEU A 99 -1.12 0.42 10.88
CA LEU A 99 -0.89 1.84 10.58
C LEU A 99 -1.00 2.72 11.83
N TYR A 100 -1.93 2.42 12.74
CA TYR A 100 -2.08 3.13 14.01
C TYR A 100 -0.98 2.75 15.01
N GLU A 101 -0.68 1.47 15.19
CA GLU A 101 0.37 0.98 16.11
C GLU A 101 1.75 1.55 15.76
N ASN A 102 2.07 1.61 14.48
CA ASN A 102 3.32 2.21 13.98
C ASN A 102 3.26 3.75 13.91
N LYS A 103 2.15 4.38 14.30
CA LYS A 103 1.93 5.85 14.31
C LYS A 103 2.11 6.51 12.93
N ILE A 104 1.81 5.77 11.87
CA ILE A 104 2.02 6.24 10.49
C ILE A 104 0.73 6.61 9.75
N MET A 105 -0.45 6.38 10.32
CA MET A 105 -1.73 6.72 9.67
C MET A 105 -1.79 8.20 9.26
N SER A 106 -1.50 9.12 10.18
CA SER A 106 -1.52 10.56 9.89
C SER A 106 -0.42 11.00 8.94
N VAL A 107 0.75 10.37 9.02
CA VAL A 107 1.88 10.66 8.12
C VAL A 107 1.55 10.24 6.70
N LEU A 108 0.94 9.06 6.54
CA LEU A 108 0.47 8.56 5.25
C LEU A 108 -0.63 9.47 4.68
N GLU A 109 -1.62 9.87 5.50
CA GLU A 109 -2.66 10.82 5.11
C GLU A 109 -2.05 12.14 4.58
N ASN A 110 -1.06 12.69 5.27
CA ASN A 110 -0.38 13.92 4.87
C ASN A 110 0.39 13.74 3.56
N ALA A 111 1.13 12.65 3.38
CA ALA A 111 1.81 12.35 2.13
C ALA A 111 0.85 12.33 0.94
N LEU A 112 -0.31 11.68 1.09
CA LEU A 112 -1.33 11.63 0.05
C LEU A 112 -1.96 13.00 -0.23
N LYS A 113 -2.24 13.80 0.82
CA LYS A 113 -2.74 15.18 0.67
C LYS A 113 -1.77 16.07 -0.09
N ASN A 114 -0.47 15.86 0.11
CA ASN A 114 0.61 16.58 -0.56
C ASN A 114 0.85 16.11 -2.01
N GLY A 115 0.11 15.09 -2.47
CA GLY A 115 0.16 14.63 -3.85
C GLY A 115 1.17 13.54 -4.15
N THR A 116 1.78 12.92 -3.12
CA THR A 116 2.62 11.74 -3.31
C THR A 116 1.83 10.67 -4.07
N PRO A 117 2.33 10.18 -5.23
CA PRO A 117 1.65 9.14 -5.98
C PRO A 117 1.42 7.89 -5.14
N TYR A 118 0.20 7.38 -5.17
CA TYR A 118 -0.21 6.26 -4.34
C TYR A 118 -0.91 5.18 -5.15
N LEU A 119 -0.56 3.93 -4.91
CA LEU A 119 -1.31 2.75 -5.32
C LEU A 119 -1.89 2.07 -4.09
N GLY A 120 -3.19 1.79 -4.09
CA GLY A 120 -3.84 0.88 -3.15
C GLY A 120 -4.46 -0.30 -3.87
N THR A 121 -4.25 -1.52 -3.36
CA THR A 121 -4.96 -2.70 -3.86
C THR A 121 -5.77 -3.35 -2.73
N SER A 122 -7.05 -3.70 -2.99
CA SER A 122 -7.94 -4.34 -2.02
C SER A 122 -7.98 -3.56 -0.69
N ALA A 123 -7.45 -4.10 0.41
CA ALA A 123 -7.34 -3.41 1.70
C ALA A 123 -6.67 -2.02 1.59
N GLY A 124 -5.61 -1.92 0.78
CA GLY A 124 -4.93 -0.64 0.51
C GLY A 124 -5.80 0.39 -0.22
N SER A 125 -6.81 -0.06 -0.97
CA SER A 125 -7.84 0.80 -1.56
C SER A 125 -8.89 1.20 -0.54
N ASN A 126 -9.33 0.26 0.30
CA ASN A 126 -10.36 0.48 1.32
C ASN A 126 -9.97 1.60 2.31
N ILE A 127 -8.69 1.72 2.67
CA ILE A 127 -8.23 2.76 3.59
C ILE A 127 -8.22 4.17 2.98
N CYS A 128 -8.48 4.33 1.69
CA CYS A 128 -8.57 5.64 1.04
C CYS A 128 -9.96 6.28 1.15
N GLY A 129 -10.93 5.62 1.77
CA GLY A 129 -12.23 6.18 2.15
C GLY A 129 -12.14 6.98 3.46
N LEU A 130 -13.25 7.57 3.87
CA LEU A 130 -13.38 8.29 5.16
C LEU A 130 -13.30 7.35 6.37
N THR A 131 -13.63 6.08 6.17
CA THR A 131 -13.66 5.03 7.17
C THR A 131 -13.42 3.68 6.53
N MET A 132 -12.84 2.76 7.27
CA MET A 132 -12.66 1.38 6.82
C MET A 132 -13.95 0.52 6.87
N GLN A 133 -15.06 1.07 7.33
CA GLN A 133 -16.32 0.33 7.54
C GLN A 133 -16.98 -0.16 6.23
N THR A 134 -16.44 0.21 5.08
CA THR A 134 -16.84 -0.32 3.77
C THR A 134 -16.20 -1.68 3.43
N THR A 135 -15.27 -2.17 4.26
CA THR A 135 -14.64 -3.47 4.03
C THR A 135 -15.60 -4.63 4.30
N ASN A 136 -15.45 -5.71 3.54
CA ASN A 136 -16.09 -7.01 3.77
C ASN A 136 -15.16 -8.00 4.50
N ASP A 137 -13.99 -7.56 4.95
CA ASP A 137 -13.03 -8.43 5.62
C ASP A 137 -13.51 -8.87 7.01
N MET A 138 -13.08 -10.05 7.44
CA MET A 138 -13.31 -10.52 8.79
C MET A 138 -12.53 -9.67 9.80
N PRO A 139 -13.17 -9.24 10.92
CA PRO A 139 -12.50 -8.47 11.97
C PRO A 139 -11.62 -9.40 12.85
N ILE A 140 -10.45 -9.76 12.35
CA ILE A 140 -9.47 -10.60 13.06
C ILE A 140 -8.73 -9.86 14.17
N VAL A 141 -8.70 -8.53 14.10
CA VAL A 141 -8.22 -7.60 15.13
C VAL A 141 -9.10 -6.36 15.12
N TYR A 142 -9.09 -5.56 16.19
CA TYR A 142 -9.82 -4.30 16.24
C TYR A 142 -8.84 -3.12 16.28
N PRO A 143 -8.84 -2.24 15.28
CA PRO A 143 -8.02 -1.04 15.28
C PRO A 143 -8.52 -0.03 16.33
N PRO A 144 -7.64 0.86 16.82
CA PRO A 144 -8.01 1.90 17.79
C PRO A 144 -9.03 2.90 17.23
N SER A 145 -9.14 3.01 15.90
CA SER A 145 -10.10 3.86 15.21
C SER A 145 -10.42 3.27 13.84
N PHE A 146 -11.63 3.49 13.35
CA PHE A 146 -12.05 3.15 11.98
C PHE A 146 -11.81 4.28 10.97
N LYS A 147 -11.34 5.44 11.46
CA LYS A 147 -10.94 6.55 10.58
C LYS A 147 -9.73 6.14 9.75
N THR A 148 -9.73 6.50 8.46
CA THR A 148 -8.67 6.21 7.50
C THR A 148 -8.17 7.46 6.77
N LEU A 149 -7.73 7.42 5.52
CA LEU A 149 -6.99 8.46 4.79
C LEU A 149 -7.85 9.55 4.14
#